data_ff1568ded7555716b9af635200b4bf45
#
_entry.id   ff1568ded7555716b9af635200b4bf45
#
_cell.length_a   1.000
_cell.length_b   1.000
_cell.length_c   1.000
_cell.angle_alpha   90.00
_cell.angle_beta   90.00
_cell.angle_gamma   90.00
#
_symmetry.space_group_name_H-M   'P 1'
#
loop_
_entity.id
_entity.type
_entity.pdbx_description
1 polymer ?
#
loop_
_entity_poly.entity_id
_entity_poly.type
_entity_poly.pdbx_seq_one_letter_code
_entity_poly.pdbx_strand_id
1 'polypeptide(L)'
;PAGAWAEVGDLAAIRIHDRSDWWLAVIRRLALDGQGAMQAEFEVLSRKPFGAWLRVLGRKDRSAAVWESTSGAFTFDYIQAIVLTDRAAPGKAPPLLIPKGKFVPEQILELLQGERSRLLKLTEFVEQGKDYDWSAVELVEKLH
;
A
#
# COMPACT_ATOMS: atom_id res chain seq x y z
N PRO A 1 11.93 -11.28 24.29
CA PRO A 1 13.12 -10.55 23.98
C PRO A 1 12.81 -9.23 23.37
N ALA A 2 13.70 -8.38 23.62
CA ALA A 2 13.50 -7.02 23.25
C ALA A 2 13.35 -6.83 21.77
N GLY A 3 13.92 -7.69 20.97
CA GLY A 3 13.85 -7.52 19.55
C GLY A 3 12.55 -7.95 18.91
N ALA A 4 11.65 -8.48 19.68
CA ALA A 4 10.44 -9.03 19.09
C ALA A 4 9.48 -7.98 18.56
N TRP A 5 9.62 -6.73 18.97
CA TRP A 5 8.67 -5.69 18.57
C TRP A 5 8.91 -5.19 17.14
N ALA A 6 10.05 -5.45 16.56
CA ALA A 6 10.36 -4.94 15.23
C ALA A 6 11.34 -5.86 14.52
N GLU A 7 11.21 -5.93 13.22
CA GLU A 7 12.08 -6.72 12.38
C GLU A 7 12.46 -5.95 11.14
N VAL A 8 13.59 -6.29 10.56
CA VAL A 8 13.99 -5.70 9.29
C VAL A 8 12.91 -6.01 8.25
N GLY A 9 12.51 -5.01 7.51
CA GLY A 9 11.44 -5.14 6.52
C GLY A 9 10.09 -4.69 7.00
N ASP A 10 9.94 -4.47 8.31
CA ASP A 10 8.66 -3.99 8.83
C ASP A 10 8.40 -2.56 8.40
N LEU A 11 7.15 -2.28 8.11
CA LEU A 11 6.73 -0.91 7.85
C LEU A 11 6.50 -0.20 9.18
N ALA A 12 6.78 1.07 9.20
CA ALA A 12 6.62 1.88 10.41
C ALA A 12 6.09 3.25 10.05
N ALA A 13 5.25 3.78 10.91
CA ALA A 13 4.83 5.16 10.80
C ALA A 13 5.72 5.98 11.72
N ILE A 14 6.32 7.03 11.17
CA ILE A 14 7.27 7.84 11.92
C ILE A 14 6.74 9.25 11.97
N ARG A 15 6.72 9.82 13.15
CA ARG A 15 6.37 11.22 13.30
C ARG A 15 7.62 11.97 13.71
N ILE A 16 7.95 12.96 12.91
CA ILE A 16 9.11 13.76 13.19
C ILE A 16 8.77 14.73 14.32
N HIS A 17 9.71 14.88 15.23
CA HIS A 17 9.54 15.78 16.37
C HIS A 17 9.10 17.16 15.88
N ASP A 18 8.11 17.71 16.54
CA ASP A 18 7.56 19.02 16.22
C ASP A 18 6.76 19.10 14.93
N ARG A 19 6.45 17.95 14.33
CA ARG A 19 5.58 17.94 13.18
C ARG A 19 4.34 17.11 13.47
N SER A 20 3.24 17.46 12.82
CA SER A 20 2.01 16.72 13.03
C SER A 20 1.80 15.62 12.02
N ASP A 21 2.53 15.67 10.90
CA ASP A 21 2.32 14.66 9.88
C ASP A 21 3.16 13.41 10.14
N TRP A 22 2.68 12.31 9.62
CA TRP A 22 3.36 11.02 9.76
C TRP A 22 4.00 10.64 8.46
N TRP A 23 5.18 10.07 8.54
CA TRP A 23 5.88 9.53 7.38
C TRP A 23 5.80 8.03 7.43
N LEU A 24 5.80 7.39 6.26
CA LEU A 24 5.85 5.94 6.18
C LEU A 24 7.27 5.54 5.86
N ALA A 25 7.77 4.57 6.59
CA ALA A 25 9.13 4.11 6.43
C ALA A 25 9.21 2.60 6.55
N VAL A 26 10.31 2.04 6.13
CA VAL A 26 10.57 0.62 6.30
C VAL A 26 11.87 0.47 7.07
N ILE A 27 11.92 -0.50 7.95
CA ILE A 27 13.12 -0.76 8.73
C ILE A 27 14.11 -1.51 7.86
N ARG A 28 15.26 -0.91 7.64
CA ARG A 28 16.30 -1.53 6.81
C ARG A 28 17.37 -2.22 7.63
N ARG A 29 17.55 -1.80 8.86
CA ARG A 29 18.59 -2.38 9.68
C ARG A 29 18.23 -2.23 11.15
N LEU A 30 18.55 -3.24 11.91
CA LEU A 30 18.43 -3.22 13.36
C LEU A 30 19.78 -3.58 13.94
N ALA A 31 20.18 -2.86 14.97
CA ALA A 31 21.47 -3.12 15.60
C ALA A 31 21.38 -2.75 17.09
N LEU A 32 22.20 -3.36 17.89
CA LEU A 32 22.34 -2.99 19.28
C LEU A 32 23.50 -2.02 19.40
N ASP A 33 23.31 -0.97 20.17
CA ASP A 33 24.44 -0.08 20.42
C ASP A 33 25.31 -0.66 21.52
N GLY A 34 26.33 0.06 21.92
CA GLY A 34 27.27 -0.41 22.92
C GLY A 34 26.67 -0.57 24.29
N GLN A 35 25.47 -0.07 24.51
CA GLN A 35 24.80 -0.16 25.79
C GLN A 35 23.62 -1.12 25.75
N GLY A 36 23.48 -1.86 24.68
CA GLY A 36 22.41 -2.83 24.56
C GLY A 36 21.08 -2.28 24.06
N ALA A 37 21.02 -1.01 23.70
CA ALA A 37 19.79 -0.43 23.18
C ALA A 37 19.64 -0.74 21.70
N MET A 38 18.41 -1.02 21.29
CA MET A 38 18.13 -1.32 19.89
C MET A 38 18.09 -0.04 19.10
N GLN A 39 18.80 -0.01 17.97
CA GLN A 39 18.76 1.10 17.04
C GLN A 39 18.23 0.61 15.71
N ALA A 40 17.37 1.38 15.11
CA ALA A 40 16.79 1.03 13.82
C ALA A 40 17.16 2.08 12.79
N GLU A 41 17.54 1.60 11.60
CA GLU A 41 17.73 2.48 10.46
C GLU A 41 16.52 2.35 9.57
N PHE A 42 15.94 3.46 9.21
CA PHE A 42 14.72 3.49 8.42
C PHE A 42 14.99 4.09 7.06
N GLU A 43 14.30 3.60 6.07
CA GLU A 43 14.22 4.29 4.79
C GLU A 43 12.82 4.87 4.68
N VAL A 44 12.72 6.17 4.42
CA VAL A 44 11.43 6.80 4.29
C VAL A 44 10.87 6.47 2.92
N LEU A 45 9.70 5.86 2.89
CA LEU A 45 9.03 5.52 1.66
C LEU A 45 8.14 6.65 1.18
N SER A 46 7.52 7.36 2.10
CA SER A 46 6.66 8.48 1.72
C SER A 46 6.52 9.45 2.88
N ARG A 47 6.55 10.71 2.56
CA ARG A 47 6.29 11.77 3.54
C ARG A 47 4.84 12.21 3.51
N LYS A 48 4.06 11.71 2.55
CA LYS A 48 2.64 12.01 2.46
C LYS A 48 1.89 10.74 2.11
N PRO A 49 1.94 9.74 2.99
CA PRO A 49 1.19 8.52 2.72
C PRO A 49 -0.30 8.77 2.93
N PHE A 50 -1.11 8.14 2.14
CA PHE A 50 -2.55 8.31 2.25
C PHE A 50 -3.22 6.95 2.15
N GLY A 51 -4.01 6.62 3.15
CA GLY A 51 -4.71 5.35 3.17
C GLY A 51 -5.82 5.29 2.16
N ALA A 52 -6.00 4.15 1.55
CA ALA A 52 -7.04 3.96 0.55
C ALA A 52 -7.45 2.50 0.55
N TRP A 53 -8.49 2.19 -0.22
CA TRP A 53 -9.00 0.84 -0.33
C TRP A 53 -8.98 0.43 -1.79
N LEU A 54 -8.65 -0.82 -2.04
CA LEU A 54 -8.60 -1.37 -3.39
C LEU A 54 -9.46 -2.59 -3.51
N ARG A 55 -10.08 -2.76 -4.66
CA ARG A 55 -10.72 -4.02 -4.98
C ARG A 55 -10.51 -4.33 -6.45
N VAL A 56 -10.46 -5.62 -6.75
CA VAL A 56 -10.27 -6.05 -8.13
C VAL A 56 -11.55 -5.78 -8.93
N LEU A 57 -11.37 -5.30 -10.14
CA LEU A 57 -12.47 -4.97 -10.97
C LEU A 57 -12.30 -5.64 -12.32
N GLY A 58 -13.38 -5.84 -13.03
CA GLY A 58 -13.28 -6.28 -14.40
C GLY A 58 -13.12 -7.75 -14.66
N ARG A 59 -13.21 -8.59 -13.65
CA ARG A 59 -13.11 -10.02 -13.91
C ARG A 59 -14.47 -10.57 -14.28
N LYS A 60 -14.45 -11.49 -15.21
CA LYS A 60 -15.71 -12.00 -15.66
C LYS A 60 -16.44 -12.81 -14.61
N ASP A 61 -15.72 -13.57 -13.86
CA ASP A 61 -16.36 -14.38 -12.85
C ASP A 61 -16.90 -13.53 -11.72
N ARG A 62 -16.71 -12.24 -11.85
CA ARG A 62 -17.20 -11.35 -10.88
C ARG A 62 -18.68 -11.33 -10.78
N SER A 63 -19.37 -11.67 -11.85
CA SER A 63 -20.80 -11.67 -11.76
C SER A 63 -21.27 -12.65 -10.69
N ALA A 64 -20.61 -13.75 -10.54
CA ALA A 64 -20.95 -14.65 -9.47
C ALA A 64 -20.67 -14.05 -8.11
N ALA A 65 -19.58 -13.35 -8.00
CA ALA A 65 -19.27 -12.73 -6.75
C ALA A 65 -20.28 -11.66 -6.39
N VAL A 66 -20.78 -10.97 -7.40
CA VAL A 66 -21.80 -9.97 -7.15
C VAL A 66 -23.05 -10.62 -6.60
N TRP A 67 -23.43 -11.76 -7.13
CA TRP A 67 -24.57 -12.44 -6.63
C TRP A 67 -24.41 -12.81 -5.19
N GLU A 68 -23.27 -13.28 -4.83
CA GLU A 68 -23.06 -13.65 -3.47
C GLU A 68 -23.08 -12.45 -2.56
N SER A 69 -22.56 -11.37 -3.03
CA SER A 69 -22.54 -10.21 -2.17
C SER A 69 -23.94 -9.66 -1.96
N THR A 70 -24.83 -9.86 -2.91
CA THR A 70 -26.16 -9.33 -2.70
C THR A 70 -26.88 -10.11 -1.62
N SER A 71 -26.35 -11.19 -1.18
CA SER A 71 -26.98 -11.88 -0.09
C SER A 71 -26.57 -11.26 1.23
N GLY A 72 -25.95 -10.18 1.22
CA GLY A 72 -25.70 -9.46 2.42
C GLY A 72 -24.32 -9.42 2.89
N ALA A 73 -23.51 -10.15 2.32
CA ALA A 73 -22.18 -10.13 2.76
C ALA A 73 -21.41 -9.24 1.93
N PHE A 74 -21.77 -8.08 1.81
CA PHE A 74 -21.10 -7.24 0.97
C PHE A 74 -19.80 -6.93 1.36
N THR A 75 -19.11 -7.74 1.84
CA THR A 75 -17.81 -7.47 2.09
C THR A 75 -17.17 -7.49 0.87
N PHE A 76 -17.28 -6.57 0.10
CA PHE A 76 -16.51 -6.46 -1.01
C PHE A 76 -15.16 -6.67 -0.53
N ASP A 77 -14.38 -7.31 -1.24
CA ASP A 77 -13.03 -7.55 -0.92
C ASP A 77 -12.20 -6.31 -1.11
N TYR A 78 -12.56 -5.29 -0.43
CA TYR A 78 -11.70 -4.13 -0.39
C TYR A 78 -10.51 -4.44 0.50
N ILE A 79 -9.34 -4.11 0.01
CA ILE A 79 -8.09 -4.35 0.72
C ILE A 79 -7.42 -3.01 0.94
N GLN A 80 -6.94 -2.80 2.14
CA GLN A 80 -6.32 -1.53 2.47
C GLN A 80 -4.99 -1.37 1.73
N ALA A 81 -4.74 -0.19 1.22
CA ALA A 81 -3.52 0.15 0.53
C ALA A 81 -3.06 1.52 0.98
N ILE A 82 -1.84 1.88 0.64
CA ILE A 82 -1.31 3.19 0.97
C ILE A 82 -0.83 3.83 -0.32
N VAL A 83 -1.32 5.02 -0.58
CA VAL A 83 -0.90 5.80 -1.73
C VAL A 83 0.32 6.60 -1.33
N LEU A 84 1.40 6.46 -2.07
CA LEU A 84 2.63 7.20 -1.79
C LEU A 84 2.59 8.50 -2.57
N THR A 85 1.82 9.43 -2.07
CA THR A 85 1.41 10.63 -2.81
C THR A 85 2.59 11.45 -3.30
N ASP A 86 3.63 11.55 -2.51
CA ASP A 86 4.78 12.36 -2.85
C ASP A 86 5.80 11.64 -3.73
N ARG A 87 5.51 10.42 -4.15
CA ARG A 87 6.42 9.66 -4.98
C ARG A 87 5.98 9.61 -6.44
N ALA A 88 4.97 10.36 -6.80
CA ALA A 88 4.51 10.37 -8.18
C ALA A 88 5.56 11.02 -9.07
N ALA A 89 5.86 10.36 -10.18
CA ALA A 89 6.68 11.00 -11.20
C ALA A 89 5.83 12.07 -11.91
N PRO A 90 6.46 13.09 -12.50
CA PRO A 90 5.68 14.12 -13.16
C PRO A 90 4.74 13.52 -14.21
N GLY A 91 3.49 13.92 -14.15
CA GLY A 91 2.48 13.44 -15.09
C GLY A 91 2.01 12.02 -14.86
N LYS A 92 2.41 11.41 -13.77
CA LYS A 92 2.03 10.02 -13.51
C LYS A 92 1.30 9.92 -12.18
N ALA A 93 0.56 8.83 -12.04
CA ALA A 93 -0.12 8.56 -10.79
C ALA A 93 0.88 8.14 -9.72
N PRO A 94 0.62 8.44 -8.46
CA PRO A 94 1.50 7.98 -7.39
C PRO A 94 1.47 6.46 -7.24
N PRO A 95 2.57 5.87 -6.84
CA PRO A 95 2.58 4.42 -6.64
C PRO A 95 1.83 4.02 -5.38
N LEU A 96 1.60 2.74 -5.25
CA LEU A 96 0.87 2.19 -4.11
C LEU A 96 1.73 1.18 -3.37
N LEU A 97 1.54 1.13 -2.06
CA LEU A 97 1.96 -0.02 -1.27
C LEU A 97 0.73 -0.87 -1.03
N ILE A 98 0.84 -2.15 -1.36
CA ILE A 98 -0.26 -3.08 -1.23
C ILE A 98 0.21 -4.29 -0.45
N PRO A 99 -0.69 -5.02 0.19
CA PRO A 99 -0.28 -6.21 0.93
C PRO A 99 0.37 -7.23 0.00
N LYS A 100 1.40 -7.86 0.49
CA LYS A 100 2.20 -8.76 -0.31
C LYS A 100 1.37 -9.91 -0.86
N GLY A 101 1.53 -10.16 -2.14
CA GLY A 101 0.90 -11.31 -2.77
C GLY A 101 -0.57 -11.21 -3.06
N LYS A 102 -1.19 -10.07 -2.81
CA LYS A 102 -2.64 -9.95 -3.00
C LYS A 102 -3.02 -9.57 -4.41
N PHE A 103 -2.13 -8.95 -5.15
CA PHE A 103 -2.44 -8.46 -6.49
C PHE A 103 -1.29 -8.80 -7.42
N VAL A 104 -1.57 -8.75 -8.71
CA VAL A 104 -0.56 -9.02 -9.72
C VAL A 104 -0.52 -7.88 -10.73
N PRO A 105 0.57 -7.72 -11.46
CA PRO A 105 0.63 -6.69 -12.49
C PRO A 105 -0.46 -6.88 -13.53
N GLU A 106 -0.85 -5.80 -14.14
CA GLU A 106 -1.88 -5.72 -15.18
C GLU A 106 -3.30 -5.88 -14.67
N GLN A 107 -3.49 -6.07 -13.39
CA GLN A 107 -4.85 -6.08 -12.84
C GLN A 107 -5.44 -4.68 -12.83
N ILE A 108 -6.72 -4.59 -13.13
CA ILE A 108 -7.46 -3.34 -13.03
C ILE A 108 -8.18 -3.32 -11.71
N LEU A 109 -7.97 -2.25 -10.99
CA LEU A 109 -8.49 -2.12 -9.64
C LEU A 109 -9.29 -0.85 -9.50
N GLU A 110 -10.21 -0.86 -8.58
CA GLU A 110 -10.88 0.36 -8.16
C GLU A 110 -10.19 0.85 -6.89
N LEU A 111 -9.75 2.08 -6.90
CA LEU A 111 -9.14 2.71 -5.74
C LEU A 111 -10.16 3.64 -5.12
N LEU A 112 -10.49 3.40 -3.87
CA LEU A 112 -11.41 4.24 -3.14
C LEU A 112 -10.62 5.05 -2.14
N GLN A 113 -10.65 6.36 -2.30
CA GLN A 113 -9.87 7.25 -1.48
C GLN A 113 -10.82 8.31 -0.96
N GLY A 114 -11.25 8.16 0.28
CA GLY A 114 -12.33 8.99 0.81
C GLY A 114 -13.59 8.72 0.04
N GLU A 115 -14.16 9.77 -0.54
CA GLU A 115 -15.36 9.59 -1.33
C GLU A 115 -15.05 9.51 -2.82
N ARG A 116 -13.79 9.51 -3.19
CA ARG A 116 -13.42 9.45 -4.58
C ARG A 116 -13.09 8.04 -5.00
N SER A 117 -13.50 7.68 -6.18
CA SER A 117 -13.23 6.38 -6.74
C SER A 117 -12.55 6.56 -8.08
N ARG A 118 -11.49 5.81 -8.30
CA ARG A 118 -10.75 5.86 -9.56
C ARG A 118 -10.42 4.46 -10.00
N LEU A 119 -10.31 4.28 -11.30
CA LEU A 119 -9.84 3.02 -11.84
C LEU A 119 -8.37 3.14 -12.16
N LEU A 120 -7.62 2.13 -11.81
CA LEU A 120 -6.21 2.10 -12.12
C LEU A 120 -5.76 0.69 -12.45
N LYS A 121 -4.59 0.62 -13.03
CA LYS A 121 -3.99 -0.66 -13.39
C LYS A 121 -2.61 -0.73 -12.76
N LEU A 122 -2.30 -1.85 -12.14
CA LEU A 122 -0.95 -2.06 -11.65
C LEU A 122 -0.05 -2.35 -12.85
N THR A 123 1.09 -1.70 -12.90
CA THR A 123 1.97 -1.88 -14.04
C THR A 123 3.16 -2.75 -13.70
N GLU A 124 3.92 -2.38 -12.70
CA GLU A 124 5.04 -3.22 -12.31
C GLU A 124 5.33 -3.04 -10.84
N PHE A 125 5.88 -4.07 -10.23
CA PHE A 125 6.28 -3.96 -8.85
C PHE A 125 7.68 -3.38 -8.80
N VAL A 126 7.79 -2.23 -8.20
CA VAL A 126 9.06 -1.53 -8.04
C VAL A 126 9.91 -2.21 -6.97
N GLU A 127 9.25 -2.67 -5.92
CA GLU A 127 9.93 -3.37 -4.85
C GLU A 127 8.96 -4.36 -4.24
N GLN A 128 9.46 -5.55 -3.94
CA GLN A 128 8.67 -6.53 -3.22
C GLN A 128 9.29 -6.67 -1.85
N GLY A 129 8.65 -6.08 -0.87
CA GLY A 129 9.15 -6.11 0.49
C GLY A 129 8.73 -7.35 1.24
N LYS A 130 8.90 -7.30 2.56
CA LYS A 130 8.58 -8.42 3.41
C LYS A 130 7.08 -8.65 3.49
N ASP A 131 6.32 -7.58 3.73
CA ASP A 131 4.88 -7.69 3.91
C ASP A 131 4.10 -6.87 2.89
N TYR A 132 4.78 -6.29 1.94
CA TYR A 132 4.15 -5.38 0.99
C TYR A 132 4.78 -5.51 -0.38
N ASP A 133 4.02 -5.08 -1.38
CA ASP A 133 4.54 -4.88 -2.72
C ASP A 133 4.38 -3.40 -3.05
N TRP A 134 5.40 -2.80 -3.59
CA TRP A 134 5.37 -1.40 -4.02
C TRP A 134 5.14 -1.42 -5.52
N SER A 135 4.00 -0.97 -5.95
CA SER A 135 3.61 -1.07 -7.35
C SER A 135 3.47 0.29 -8.01
N ALA A 136 4.00 0.40 -9.20
CA ALA A 136 3.66 1.52 -10.07
C ALA A 136 2.27 1.30 -10.62
N VAL A 137 1.56 2.37 -10.92
CA VAL A 137 0.19 2.28 -11.43
C VAL A 137 -0.05 3.26 -12.57
N GLU A 138 -1.06 2.96 -13.36
CA GLU A 138 -1.56 3.86 -14.39
C GLU A 138 -3.03 4.09 -14.15
N LEU A 139 -3.48 5.31 -14.33
CA LEU A 139 -4.91 5.58 -14.24
C LEU A 139 -5.59 5.08 -15.50
N VAL A 140 -6.74 4.44 -15.31
CA VAL A 140 -7.58 4.00 -16.40
C VAL A 140 -8.77 4.94 -16.43
N GLU A 141 -8.87 5.74 -17.47
CA GLU A 141 -9.89 6.76 -17.45
C GLU A 141 -11.27 6.22 -17.64
N LYS A 142 -11.44 5.26 -18.50
CA LYS A 142 -12.74 4.68 -18.74
C LYS A 142 -12.60 3.24 -19.12
N LEU A 143 -13.53 2.46 -18.66
CA LEU A 143 -13.67 1.11 -19.14
C LEU A 143 -14.85 1.10 -20.08
N HIS A 144 -14.61 0.76 -21.29
CA HIS A 144 -15.71 0.69 -22.26
C HIS A 144 -16.03 -0.74 -22.56
#